data_091244549e52ef1f8234adfcd6189f9f
#
_entry.id   091244549e52ef1f8234adfcd6189f9f
#
_cell.length_a   1.000
_cell.length_b   1.000
_cell.length_c   1.000
_cell.angle_alpha   90.00
_cell.angle_beta   90.00
_cell.angle_gamma   90.00
#
_symmetry.space_group_name_H-M   'P 1'
#
loop_
_entity.id
_entity.type
_entity.pdbx_description
1 polymer ?
#
loop_
_entity_poly.entity_id
_entity_poly.type
_entity_poly.pdbx_seq_one_letter_code
_entity_poly.pdbx_strand_id
1 'polypeptide(L)'
;MLEKLGRIRLLSIVLGVLLLVGLLPLAFAGFLLSGRSADELRSIEGRYQAQLVHDKARQIELYGQRYRDVVTGLARAFEISGGIQALDDAGYNARLEKTLQEDPNLIALALWPVDGTLHRAFQTEVIQREEVDARVSEVLARMNGRGTVVSRPQIIRSGPEMAWTIAEPVLGGRDNQDVVAAVVAIVSFQEVFNAVQQPTSKSERELLDAGLPVVFVIDQDGRAVAHPEASVAFSEKLMTDLKVVQDWQESGDQVQSALAPFSATRDGRTVEMLGSYATAELDKNSRLGVISIQDEAAALASVSDMRWQTLWISLIAGLLTILIGIFFAKKLTHPVRELADGAHRIAFGDFSQRIDVKSRTELGDLGNSFNMMTDQIERFIGDLQRSAQENRELFIGTVKALAAAIDGKDPYTRGHSERVSRFSMAIAQRLGLSDEEVEKIRISALLHDVGKISIDDKILKKPAALTDDEYEIMKGHPQKGFKIMSQIPAMKEFLPGMYMHHEMVNGKGYPQGLTGDEIPLMGKIVAVADTFDAM
;
A
#
# COMPACT_ATOMS: atom_id res chain seq x y z
N MET A 1 29.46 46.67 0.20
CA MET A 1 28.02 46.27 0.14
C MET A 1 27.84 44.80 -0.13
N LEU A 2 28.75 44.13 -0.81
CA LEU A 2 28.76 42.67 -1.09
C LEU A 2 29.16 41.82 0.14
N GLU A 3 29.96 42.33 1.08
CA GLU A 3 30.35 41.63 2.31
C GLU A 3 29.22 41.47 3.33
N LYS A 4 28.23 42.36 3.37
CA LYS A 4 27.04 42.21 4.25
C LYS A 4 26.07 41.12 3.78
N LEU A 5 26.01 40.80 2.51
CA LEU A 5 25.17 39.72 1.96
C LEU A 5 25.77 38.32 2.23
N GLY A 6 27.10 38.21 2.40
CA GLY A 6 27.78 36.95 2.75
C GLY A 6 27.52 36.47 4.18
N ARG A 7 27.24 37.40 5.11
CA ARG A 7 26.96 37.09 6.54
C ARG A 7 25.57 36.50 6.77
N ILE A 8 24.61 36.80 5.89
CA ILE A 8 23.24 36.24 5.99
C ILE A 8 23.15 34.83 5.38
N ARG A 9 24.06 34.49 4.46
CA ARG A 9 24.02 33.25 3.70
C ARG A 9 24.27 31.97 4.50
N LEU A 10 25.18 31.97 5.48
CA LEU A 10 25.49 30.70 6.21
C LEU A 10 24.38 30.39 7.20
N LEU A 11 23.87 31.38 7.92
CA LEU A 11 22.74 31.21 8.83
C LEU A 11 21.47 30.83 8.06
N SER A 12 21.17 31.51 6.96
CA SER A 12 19.99 31.24 6.13
C SER A 12 20.11 29.90 5.40
N ILE A 13 21.31 29.50 5.00
CA ILE A 13 21.55 28.18 4.38
C ILE A 13 21.38 27.07 5.43
N VAL A 14 21.98 27.20 6.62
CA VAL A 14 21.84 26.21 7.70
C VAL A 14 20.40 26.14 8.18
N LEU A 15 19.73 27.30 8.38
CA LEU A 15 18.33 27.31 8.73
C LEU A 15 17.44 26.77 7.59
N GLY A 16 17.75 27.11 6.35
CA GLY A 16 17.07 26.60 5.17
C GLY A 16 17.25 25.09 5.00
N VAL A 17 18.47 24.58 5.22
CA VAL A 17 18.75 23.14 5.16
C VAL A 17 18.08 22.40 6.32
N LEU A 18 18.13 22.93 7.55
CA LEU A 18 17.45 22.37 8.72
C LEU A 18 15.92 22.34 8.52
N LEU A 19 15.34 23.42 7.97
CA LEU A 19 13.92 23.46 7.61
C LEU A 19 13.61 22.49 6.47
N LEU A 20 14.45 22.43 5.45
CA LEU A 20 14.27 21.61 4.27
C LEU A 20 14.44 20.12 4.58
N VAL A 21 15.41 19.77 5.41
CA VAL A 21 15.71 18.36 5.78
C VAL A 21 14.83 17.89 6.96
N GLY A 22 14.46 18.80 7.88
CA GLY A 22 13.65 18.44 9.04
C GLY A 22 12.14 18.58 8.81
N LEU A 23 11.71 19.70 8.24
CA LEU A 23 10.28 20.04 8.14
C LEU A 23 9.64 19.55 6.85
N LEU A 24 10.34 19.63 5.72
CA LEU A 24 9.80 19.19 4.42
C LEU A 24 9.53 17.67 4.37
N PRO A 25 10.45 16.77 4.79
CA PRO A 25 10.16 15.35 4.85
C PRO A 25 9.06 15.01 5.85
N LEU A 26 9.02 15.71 7.00
CA LEU A 26 8.00 15.50 8.03
C LEU A 26 6.62 15.95 7.54
N ALA A 27 6.52 17.13 6.93
CA ALA A 27 5.28 17.64 6.34
C ALA A 27 4.85 16.79 5.14
N PHE A 28 5.80 16.38 4.29
CA PHE A 28 5.55 15.52 3.14
C PHE A 28 5.12 14.11 3.57
N ALA A 29 5.82 13.52 4.54
CA ALA A 29 5.45 12.22 5.10
C ALA A 29 4.08 12.29 5.81
N GLY A 30 3.82 13.36 6.58
CA GLY A 30 2.52 13.58 7.22
C GLY A 30 1.38 13.73 6.21
N PHE A 31 1.60 14.48 5.14
CA PHE A 31 0.64 14.63 4.05
C PHE A 31 0.40 13.31 3.30
N LEU A 32 1.46 12.59 2.98
CA LEU A 32 1.42 11.33 2.24
C LEU A 32 0.79 10.20 3.08
N LEU A 33 1.18 10.10 4.37
CA LEU A 33 0.57 9.15 5.31
C LEU A 33 -0.91 9.47 5.53
N SER A 34 -1.25 10.73 5.73
CA SER A 34 -2.64 11.15 5.95
C SER A 34 -3.52 10.90 4.71
N GLY A 35 -2.99 11.12 3.49
CA GLY A 35 -3.70 10.78 2.25
C GLY A 35 -3.91 9.27 2.12
N ARG A 36 -2.85 8.49 2.27
CA ARG A 36 -2.93 7.02 2.23
C ARG A 36 -3.82 6.45 3.33
N SER A 37 -3.74 6.98 4.55
CA SER A 37 -4.59 6.54 5.66
C SER A 37 -6.06 6.84 5.39
N ALA A 38 -6.39 7.96 4.75
CA ALA A 38 -7.76 8.27 4.36
C ALA A 38 -8.30 7.29 3.32
N ASP A 39 -7.52 7.02 2.26
CA ASP A 39 -7.90 6.09 1.21
C ASP A 39 -8.01 4.66 1.72
N GLU A 40 -7.08 4.25 2.58
CA GLU A 40 -7.06 2.93 3.20
C GLU A 40 -8.24 2.76 4.16
N LEU A 41 -8.52 3.77 5.01
CA LEU A 41 -9.66 3.74 5.92
C LEU A 41 -10.99 3.74 5.15
N ARG A 42 -11.12 4.54 4.08
CA ARG A 42 -12.28 4.50 3.17
C ARG A 42 -12.47 3.11 2.57
N SER A 43 -11.39 2.48 2.12
CA SER A 43 -11.42 1.12 1.58
C SER A 43 -11.80 0.07 2.64
N ILE A 44 -11.28 0.21 3.86
CA ILE A 44 -11.60 -0.67 5.00
C ILE A 44 -13.07 -0.50 5.37
N GLU A 45 -13.53 0.74 5.52
CA GLU A 45 -14.92 1.06 5.87
C GLU A 45 -15.88 0.56 4.79
N GLY A 46 -15.55 0.76 3.53
CA GLY A 46 -16.34 0.24 2.42
C GLY A 46 -16.43 -1.29 2.43
N ARG A 47 -15.32 -1.99 2.68
CA ARG A 47 -15.35 -3.47 2.82
C ARG A 47 -16.14 -3.91 4.04
N TYR A 48 -16.00 -3.20 5.16
CA TYR A 48 -16.77 -3.49 6.37
C TYR A 48 -18.28 -3.34 6.11
N GLN A 49 -18.70 -2.26 5.47
CA GLN A 49 -20.11 -2.05 5.13
C GLN A 49 -20.65 -3.11 4.16
N ALA A 50 -19.88 -3.43 3.11
CA ALA A 50 -20.27 -4.48 2.16
C ALA A 50 -20.41 -5.84 2.86
N GLN A 51 -19.49 -6.17 3.76
CA GLN A 51 -19.56 -7.38 4.57
C GLN A 51 -20.76 -7.34 5.51
N LEU A 52 -20.99 -6.20 6.18
CA LEU A 52 -22.10 -6.01 7.10
C LEU A 52 -23.46 -6.25 6.42
N VAL A 53 -23.72 -5.63 5.27
CA VAL A 53 -24.97 -5.83 4.55
C VAL A 53 -25.10 -7.24 4.01
N HIS A 54 -24.00 -7.86 3.56
CA HIS A 54 -23.97 -9.25 3.12
C HIS A 54 -24.35 -10.21 4.25
N ASP A 55 -23.73 -10.05 5.43
CA ASP A 55 -24.00 -10.91 6.59
C ASP A 55 -25.46 -10.75 7.07
N LYS A 56 -25.97 -9.51 7.05
CA LYS A 56 -27.38 -9.23 7.39
C LYS A 56 -28.34 -9.82 6.36
N ALA A 57 -28.03 -9.69 5.07
CA ALA A 57 -28.83 -10.30 3.99
C ALA A 57 -28.87 -11.82 4.16
N ARG A 58 -27.71 -12.43 4.42
CA ARG A 58 -27.60 -13.87 4.68
C ARG A 58 -28.40 -14.31 5.90
N GLN A 59 -28.38 -13.52 6.98
CA GLN A 59 -29.18 -13.79 8.19
C GLN A 59 -30.68 -13.77 7.87
N ILE A 60 -31.13 -12.80 7.07
CA ILE A 60 -32.53 -12.68 6.64
C ILE A 60 -32.93 -13.85 5.74
N GLU A 61 -32.06 -14.24 4.79
CA GLU A 61 -32.31 -15.41 3.93
C GLU A 61 -32.48 -16.70 4.76
N LEU A 62 -31.56 -16.94 5.71
CA LEU A 62 -31.62 -18.12 6.58
C LEU A 62 -32.88 -18.11 7.43
N TYR A 63 -33.30 -16.95 7.91
CA TYR A 63 -34.56 -16.80 8.63
C TYR A 63 -35.76 -17.14 7.73
N GLY A 64 -35.79 -16.59 6.51
CA GLY A 64 -36.81 -16.92 5.53
C GLY A 64 -36.84 -18.39 5.13
N GLN A 65 -35.66 -19.00 4.94
CA GLN A 65 -35.54 -20.41 4.61
C GLN A 65 -36.05 -21.30 5.74
N ARG A 66 -35.69 -20.98 7.00
CA ARG A 66 -36.20 -21.72 8.16
C ARG A 66 -37.72 -21.82 8.14
N TYR A 67 -38.42 -20.71 7.95
CA TYR A 67 -39.89 -20.73 7.97
C TYR A 67 -40.51 -21.34 6.71
N ARG A 68 -39.87 -21.23 5.56
CA ARG A 68 -40.28 -22.01 4.39
C ARG A 68 -40.18 -23.52 4.67
N ASP A 69 -39.07 -23.95 5.28
CA ASP A 69 -38.88 -25.37 5.61
C ASP A 69 -39.91 -25.86 6.64
N VAL A 70 -40.29 -25.02 7.63
CA VAL A 70 -41.37 -25.32 8.57
C VAL A 70 -42.72 -25.50 7.84
N VAL A 71 -43.05 -24.56 6.95
CA VAL A 71 -44.31 -24.60 6.18
C VAL A 71 -44.35 -25.79 5.22
N THR A 72 -43.23 -26.03 4.52
CA THR A 72 -43.07 -27.20 3.63
C THR A 72 -43.15 -28.50 4.42
N GLY A 73 -42.53 -28.56 5.59
CA GLY A 73 -42.62 -29.72 6.50
C GLY A 73 -44.04 -30.02 6.95
N LEU A 74 -44.80 -28.95 7.29
CA LEU A 74 -46.22 -29.07 7.62
C LEU A 74 -47.06 -29.55 6.43
N ALA A 75 -46.85 -28.97 5.25
CA ALA A 75 -47.54 -29.38 4.02
C ALA A 75 -47.32 -30.86 3.73
N ARG A 76 -46.06 -31.32 3.78
CA ARG A 76 -45.69 -32.74 3.60
C ARG A 76 -46.30 -33.65 4.68
N ALA A 77 -46.37 -33.15 5.92
CA ALA A 77 -47.00 -33.92 7.01
C ALA A 77 -48.50 -34.17 6.77
N PHE A 78 -49.16 -33.18 6.13
CA PHE A 78 -50.56 -33.35 5.70
C PHE A 78 -50.68 -34.30 4.50
N GLU A 79 -49.76 -34.26 3.56
CA GLU A 79 -49.70 -35.21 2.41
C GLU A 79 -49.56 -36.67 2.86
N ILE A 80 -48.64 -36.95 3.80
CA ILE A 80 -48.32 -38.31 4.29
C ILE A 80 -49.38 -38.85 5.21
N SER A 81 -50.11 -38.03 5.95
CA SER A 81 -51.12 -38.46 6.93
C SER A 81 -52.39 -39.09 6.34
N GLY A 82 -52.37 -39.51 5.09
CA GLY A 82 -53.54 -40.08 4.38
C GLY A 82 -54.38 -39.05 3.66
N GLY A 83 -53.83 -37.88 3.44
CA GLY A 83 -54.52 -36.72 2.82
C GLY A 83 -55.47 -36.02 3.79
N ILE A 84 -56.03 -34.92 3.27
CA ILE A 84 -56.97 -34.07 4.01
C ILE A 84 -58.20 -34.82 4.49
N GLN A 85 -58.53 -35.99 3.91
CA GLN A 85 -59.68 -36.78 4.27
C GLN A 85 -59.49 -37.66 5.53
N ALA A 86 -58.32 -37.76 6.10
CA ALA A 86 -58.01 -38.65 7.21
C ALA A 86 -58.13 -38.00 8.61
N LEU A 87 -58.20 -36.67 8.69
CA LEU A 87 -58.30 -35.91 9.93
C LEU A 87 -59.67 -35.21 9.98
N ASP A 88 -60.27 -35.12 11.16
CA ASP A 88 -61.42 -34.28 11.42
C ASP A 88 -60.97 -32.84 11.68
N ASP A 89 -61.90 -31.87 11.70
CA ASP A 89 -61.62 -30.46 11.99
C ASP A 89 -60.88 -30.23 13.30
N ALA A 90 -61.12 -31.05 14.29
CA ALA A 90 -60.44 -30.99 15.59
C ALA A 90 -58.96 -31.42 15.47
N GLY A 91 -58.66 -32.44 14.67
CA GLY A 91 -57.29 -32.91 14.40
C GLY A 91 -56.41 -31.89 13.68
N TYR A 92 -57.00 -31.16 12.69
CA TYR A 92 -56.28 -30.10 12.01
C TYR A 92 -55.94 -28.94 12.95
N ASN A 93 -56.92 -28.44 13.70
CA ASN A 93 -56.71 -27.33 14.65
C ASN A 93 -55.70 -27.68 15.74
N ALA A 94 -55.78 -28.87 16.34
CA ALA A 94 -54.84 -29.31 17.36
C ALA A 94 -53.39 -29.36 16.86
N ARG A 95 -53.18 -29.77 15.58
CA ARG A 95 -51.84 -29.83 14.96
C ARG A 95 -51.29 -28.43 14.68
N LEU A 96 -52.13 -27.53 14.17
CA LEU A 96 -51.74 -26.14 13.92
C LEU A 96 -51.44 -25.41 15.23
N GLU A 97 -52.28 -25.59 16.27
CA GLU A 97 -52.07 -25.00 17.60
C GLU A 97 -50.77 -25.49 18.25
N LYS A 98 -50.50 -26.79 18.18
CA LYS A 98 -49.24 -27.35 18.69
C LYS A 98 -48.02 -26.73 18.04
N THR A 99 -48.00 -26.67 16.69
CA THR A 99 -46.87 -26.08 15.97
C THR A 99 -46.73 -24.58 16.27
N LEU A 100 -47.85 -23.85 16.41
CA LEU A 100 -47.83 -22.44 16.77
C LEU A 100 -47.23 -22.21 18.16
N GLN A 101 -47.54 -23.10 19.14
CA GLN A 101 -47.01 -23.00 20.49
C GLN A 101 -45.50 -23.32 20.58
N GLU A 102 -44.98 -24.12 19.66
CA GLU A 102 -43.58 -24.53 19.65
C GLU A 102 -42.61 -23.42 19.12
N ASP A 103 -43.14 -22.44 18.37
CA ASP A 103 -42.31 -21.35 17.83
C ASP A 103 -43.01 -19.97 18.04
N PRO A 104 -42.47 -19.12 18.92
CA PRO A 104 -43.06 -17.80 19.24
C PRO A 104 -43.09 -16.83 18.06
N ASN A 105 -42.27 -17.04 17.03
CA ASN A 105 -42.24 -16.18 15.83
C ASN A 105 -43.35 -16.54 14.83
N LEU A 106 -44.03 -17.67 15.01
CA LEU A 106 -45.22 -18.01 14.23
C LEU A 106 -46.42 -17.26 14.82
N ILE A 107 -46.96 -16.29 14.09
CA ILE A 107 -48.11 -15.49 14.54
C ILE A 107 -49.41 -16.21 14.21
N ALA A 108 -49.51 -16.85 13.06
CA ALA A 108 -50.65 -17.65 12.67
C ALA A 108 -50.24 -18.79 11.74
N LEU A 109 -50.98 -19.87 11.82
CA LEU A 109 -50.93 -21.00 10.89
C LEU A 109 -52.32 -21.27 10.37
N ALA A 110 -52.47 -21.48 9.08
CA ALA A 110 -53.73 -21.82 8.44
C ALA A 110 -53.56 -23.01 7.51
N LEU A 111 -54.54 -23.85 7.43
CA LEU A 111 -54.72 -24.88 6.41
C LEU A 111 -55.98 -24.54 5.62
N TRP A 112 -55.84 -24.34 4.34
CA TRP A 112 -56.95 -24.06 3.44
C TRP A 112 -57.14 -25.25 2.50
N PRO A 113 -58.13 -26.14 2.72
CA PRO A 113 -58.57 -27.14 1.76
C PRO A 113 -59.27 -26.48 0.56
N VAL A 114 -58.96 -26.91 -0.67
CA VAL A 114 -59.60 -26.31 -1.87
C VAL A 114 -61.12 -26.41 -1.83
N ASP A 115 -61.66 -27.52 -1.29
CA ASP A 115 -63.09 -27.80 -1.22
C ASP A 115 -63.66 -27.75 0.20
N GLY A 116 -62.96 -27.10 1.15
CA GLY A 116 -63.30 -27.15 2.58
C GLY A 116 -63.27 -25.82 3.31
N THR A 117 -63.47 -25.89 4.61
CA THR A 117 -63.41 -24.73 5.51
C THR A 117 -61.96 -24.40 5.88
N LEU A 118 -61.66 -23.12 6.01
CA LEU A 118 -60.33 -22.65 6.46
C LEU A 118 -60.13 -23.01 7.96
N HIS A 119 -59.11 -23.89 8.22
CA HIS A 119 -58.65 -24.19 9.56
C HIS A 119 -57.51 -23.24 9.94
N ARG A 120 -57.48 -22.70 11.15
CA ARG A 120 -56.48 -21.75 11.59
C ARG A 120 -56.23 -21.78 13.08
N ALA A 121 -54.98 -21.58 13.42
CA ALA A 121 -54.53 -21.28 14.76
C ALA A 121 -53.71 -19.96 14.71
N PHE A 122 -53.92 -19.07 15.64
CA PHE A 122 -53.22 -17.78 15.66
C PHE A 122 -53.09 -17.23 17.08
N GLN A 123 -52.12 -16.37 17.26
CA GLN A 123 -51.87 -15.64 18.53
C GLN A 123 -52.88 -14.48 18.61
N THR A 124 -53.93 -14.66 19.40
CA THR A 124 -55.05 -13.69 19.52
C THR A 124 -54.62 -12.34 20.09
N GLU A 125 -53.50 -12.30 20.80
CA GLU A 125 -52.90 -11.07 21.34
C GLU A 125 -52.20 -10.23 20.27
N VAL A 126 -51.79 -10.86 19.15
CA VAL A 126 -50.98 -10.23 18.11
C VAL A 126 -51.83 -9.91 16.85
N ILE A 127 -52.69 -10.86 16.44
CA ILE A 127 -53.43 -10.71 15.18
C ILE A 127 -54.89 -11.11 15.35
N GLN A 128 -55.79 -10.42 14.63
CA GLN A 128 -57.22 -10.74 14.65
C GLN A 128 -57.57 -11.71 13.52
N ARG A 129 -58.65 -12.46 13.72
CA ARG A 129 -59.13 -13.48 12.76
C ARG A 129 -59.34 -12.94 11.37
N GLU A 130 -59.99 -11.79 11.26
CA GLU A 130 -60.32 -11.14 9.97
C GLU A 130 -59.05 -10.79 9.17
N GLU A 131 -57.98 -10.42 9.87
CA GLU A 131 -56.69 -10.13 9.24
C GLU A 131 -55.97 -11.40 8.79
N VAL A 132 -56.04 -12.48 9.57
CA VAL A 132 -55.51 -13.79 9.19
C VAL A 132 -56.18 -14.24 7.89
N ASP A 133 -57.53 -14.16 7.85
CA ASP A 133 -58.32 -14.56 6.67
C ASP A 133 -57.99 -13.72 5.44
N ALA A 134 -57.81 -12.41 5.60
CA ALA A 134 -57.44 -11.50 4.53
C ALA A 134 -56.03 -11.84 3.97
N ARG A 135 -55.02 -12.06 4.82
CA ARG A 135 -53.66 -12.42 4.43
C ARG A 135 -53.57 -13.79 3.74
N VAL A 136 -54.30 -14.76 4.30
CA VAL A 136 -54.43 -16.09 3.66
C VAL A 136 -55.00 -15.94 2.26
N SER A 137 -56.11 -15.19 2.10
CA SER A 137 -56.74 -14.97 0.82
C SER A 137 -55.83 -14.25 -0.18
N GLU A 138 -55.06 -13.24 0.28
CA GLU A 138 -54.12 -12.50 -0.56
C GLU A 138 -53.01 -13.41 -1.10
N VAL A 139 -52.38 -14.23 -0.23
CA VAL A 139 -51.26 -15.09 -0.65
C VAL A 139 -51.74 -16.23 -1.53
N LEU A 140 -52.94 -16.77 -1.28
CA LEU A 140 -53.54 -17.80 -2.11
C LEU A 140 -53.90 -17.29 -3.51
N ALA A 141 -54.33 -16.04 -3.63
CA ALA A 141 -54.60 -15.39 -4.93
C ALA A 141 -53.33 -15.26 -5.80
N ARG A 142 -52.16 -15.23 -5.17
CA ARG A 142 -50.85 -15.20 -5.86
C ARG A 142 -50.28 -16.59 -6.15
N MET A 143 -50.87 -17.62 -5.61
CA MET A 143 -50.44 -18.99 -5.76
C MET A 143 -50.79 -19.55 -7.13
N ASN A 144 -49.89 -19.37 -8.11
CA ASN A 144 -50.03 -19.85 -9.48
C ASN A 144 -49.22 -21.16 -9.66
N GLY A 145 -49.73 -22.29 -9.11
CA GLY A 145 -49.06 -23.59 -9.30
C GLY A 145 -48.49 -24.23 -8.03
N ARG A 146 -47.40 -25.02 -8.17
CA ARG A 146 -46.86 -25.93 -7.15
C ARG A 146 -45.71 -25.34 -6.33
N GLY A 147 -45.46 -24.06 -6.37
CA GLY A 147 -44.35 -23.43 -5.68
C GLY A 147 -44.76 -22.69 -4.42
N THR A 148 -43.81 -22.60 -3.45
CA THR A 148 -43.95 -21.73 -2.30
C THR A 148 -44.13 -20.29 -2.73
N VAL A 149 -45.03 -19.59 -2.09
CA VAL A 149 -45.27 -18.13 -2.30
C VAL A 149 -44.97 -17.41 -0.99
N VAL A 150 -44.12 -16.39 -1.05
CA VAL A 150 -43.82 -15.51 0.08
C VAL A 150 -44.40 -14.12 -0.23
N SER A 151 -45.21 -13.58 0.71
CA SER A 151 -45.70 -12.21 0.55
C SER A 151 -44.59 -11.20 0.90
N ARG A 152 -44.77 -9.95 0.47
CA ARG A 152 -43.97 -8.87 1.06
C ARG A 152 -44.30 -8.73 2.56
N PRO A 153 -43.34 -8.26 3.37
CA PRO A 153 -43.62 -7.91 4.75
C PRO A 153 -44.68 -6.81 4.82
N GLN A 154 -45.65 -6.96 5.73
CA GLN A 154 -46.76 -6.03 5.91
C GLN A 154 -47.02 -5.81 7.39
N ILE A 155 -47.44 -4.58 7.74
CA ILE A 155 -47.77 -4.23 9.12
C ILE A 155 -49.03 -5.02 9.57
N ILE A 156 -49.03 -5.52 10.78
CA ILE A 156 -50.18 -6.12 11.42
C ILE A 156 -51.10 -4.97 11.94
N ARG A 157 -52.33 -4.94 11.51
CA ARG A 157 -53.28 -3.85 11.85
C ARG A 157 -53.60 -3.81 13.35
N SER A 158 -53.49 -4.93 14.02
CA SER A 158 -53.82 -5.08 15.45
C SER A 158 -52.67 -4.71 16.39
N GLY A 159 -51.46 -4.50 15.91
CA GLY A 159 -50.30 -4.22 16.74
C GLY A 159 -49.13 -3.60 15.96
N PRO A 160 -48.09 -3.12 16.68
CA PRO A 160 -46.93 -2.50 16.06
C PRO A 160 -45.94 -3.56 15.57
N GLU A 161 -46.41 -4.59 14.88
CA GLU A 161 -45.58 -5.67 14.37
C GLU A 161 -45.70 -5.75 12.86
N MET A 162 -44.62 -6.18 12.22
CA MET A 162 -44.57 -6.50 10.82
C MET A 162 -44.46 -8.00 10.65
N ALA A 163 -45.14 -8.53 9.66
CA ALA A 163 -45.15 -9.95 9.38
C ALA A 163 -45.16 -10.22 7.88
N TRP A 164 -44.65 -11.32 7.49
CA TRP A 164 -44.77 -11.87 6.14
C TRP A 164 -45.64 -13.13 6.16
N THR A 165 -46.21 -13.45 5.02
CA THR A 165 -47.05 -14.63 4.85
C THR A 165 -46.40 -15.58 3.87
N ILE A 166 -46.25 -16.82 4.26
CA ILE A 166 -45.65 -17.91 3.48
C ILE A 166 -46.72 -18.95 3.20
N ALA A 167 -46.94 -19.30 1.96
CA ALA A 167 -47.90 -20.32 1.56
C ALA A 167 -47.21 -21.45 0.79
N GLU A 168 -47.52 -22.68 1.15
CA GLU A 168 -47.04 -23.89 0.50
C GLU A 168 -48.23 -24.76 0.07
N PRO A 169 -48.28 -25.20 -1.20
CA PRO A 169 -49.34 -26.09 -1.63
C PRO A 169 -49.18 -27.49 -1.01
N VAL A 170 -50.27 -28.09 -0.66
CA VAL A 170 -50.39 -29.53 -0.28
C VAL A 170 -50.81 -30.27 -1.50
N LEU A 171 -50.00 -31.19 -1.94
CA LEU A 171 -50.25 -31.98 -3.15
C LEU A 171 -51.00 -33.27 -2.79
N GLY A 172 -51.95 -33.67 -3.65
CA GLY A 172 -52.71 -34.88 -3.47
C GLY A 172 -53.14 -35.49 -4.81
N GLY A 173 -54.04 -36.47 -4.78
CA GLY A 173 -54.45 -37.19 -5.96
C GLY A 173 -53.59 -38.43 -6.22
N ARG A 174 -53.97 -39.27 -7.20
CA ARG A 174 -53.31 -40.54 -7.49
C ARG A 174 -51.86 -40.42 -7.92
N ASP A 175 -51.46 -39.26 -8.45
CA ASP A 175 -50.10 -38.98 -8.94
C ASP A 175 -49.45 -37.85 -8.17
N ASN A 176 -50.00 -37.40 -7.03
CA ASN A 176 -49.57 -36.27 -6.26
C ASN A 176 -49.38 -34.96 -7.08
N GLN A 177 -50.27 -34.74 -8.05
CA GLN A 177 -50.19 -33.67 -9.04
C GLN A 177 -51.17 -32.52 -8.79
N ASP A 178 -52.25 -32.74 -8.04
CA ASP A 178 -53.30 -31.74 -7.80
C ASP A 178 -53.02 -31.04 -6.47
N VAL A 179 -53.22 -29.72 -6.45
CA VAL A 179 -53.21 -28.94 -5.20
C VAL A 179 -54.55 -29.18 -4.51
N VAL A 180 -54.52 -29.87 -3.39
CA VAL A 180 -55.72 -30.22 -2.62
C VAL A 180 -55.94 -29.30 -1.43
N ALA A 181 -54.86 -28.64 -0.95
CA ALA A 181 -54.91 -27.62 0.06
C ALA A 181 -53.71 -26.70 -0.01
N ALA A 182 -53.63 -25.71 0.87
CA ALA A 182 -52.45 -24.92 1.08
C ALA A 182 -52.22 -24.75 2.61
N VAL A 183 -50.97 -24.87 3.03
CA VAL A 183 -50.54 -24.47 4.39
C VAL A 183 -50.02 -23.04 4.27
N VAL A 184 -50.52 -22.17 5.16
CA VAL A 184 -50.13 -20.75 5.19
C VAL A 184 -49.62 -20.44 6.62
N ALA A 185 -48.46 -19.83 6.69
CA ALA A 185 -47.90 -19.30 7.92
C ALA A 185 -47.80 -17.80 7.86
N ILE A 186 -48.19 -17.13 8.93
CA ILE A 186 -47.88 -15.71 9.17
C ILE A 186 -46.76 -15.66 10.19
N VAL A 187 -45.63 -15.12 9.79
CA VAL A 187 -44.36 -15.14 10.55
C VAL A 187 -43.98 -13.73 10.95
N SER A 188 -43.60 -13.54 12.19
CA SER A 188 -43.11 -12.28 12.71
C SER A 188 -41.86 -11.80 11.96
N PHE A 189 -41.78 -10.53 11.72
CA PHE A 189 -40.58 -9.89 11.12
C PHE A 189 -39.63 -9.32 12.17
N GLN A 190 -39.94 -9.57 13.47
CA GLN A 190 -39.22 -8.99 14.61
C GLN A 190 -37.72 -9.37 14.64
N GLU A 191 -37.37 -10.58 14.24
CA GLU A 191 -35.96 -10.97 14.17
C GLU A 191 -35.20 -10.19 13.09
N VAL A 192 -35.87 -9.84 11.98
CA VAL A 192 -35.29 -8.96 10.96
C VAL A 192 -35.09 -7.55 11.48
N PHE A 193 -36.09 -7.02 12.23
CA PHE A 193 -35.90 -5.77 12.96
C PHE A 193 -34.71 -5.82 13.91
N ASN A 194 -34.63 -6.87 14.71
CA ASN A 194 -33.51 -7.05 15.65
C ASN A 194 -32.17 -7.18 14.94
N ALA A 195 -32.16 -7.75 13.73
CA ALA A 195 -30.95 -7.87 12.91
C ALA A 195 -30.42 -6.51 12.46
N VAL A 196 -31.26 -5.52 12.22
CA VAL A 196 -30.87 -4.17 11.78
C VAL A 196 -30.78 -3.16 12.93
N GLN A 197 -31.48 -3.41 14.05
CA GLN A 197 -31.35 -2.59 15.23
C GLN A 197 -29.92 -2.68 15.79
N GLN A 198 -29.32 -1.51 15.98
CA GLN A 198 -28.10 -1.44 16.77
C GLN A 198 -28.44 -1.50 18.25
N PRO A 199 -27.54 -2.01 19.12
CA PRO A 199 -27.79 -2.13 20.55
C PRO A 199 -27.96 -0.78 21.29
N THR A 200 -27.85 0.33 20.56
CA THR A 200 -28.03 1.69 21.09
C THR A 200 -29.34 2.25 20.54
N SER A 201 -30.23 2.74 21.43
CA SER A 201 -31.48 3.45 21.06
C SER A 201 -31.21 4.83 20.43
N LYS A 202 -30.27 4.94 19.52
CA LYS A 202 -29.92 6.19 18.84
C LYS A 202 -30.79 6.35 17.59
N SER A 203 -31.16 7.59 17.31
CA SER A 203 -31.83 7.95 16.07
C SER A 203 -30.90 7.78 14.86
N GLU A 204 -31.46 7.66 13.64
CA GLU A 204 -30.71 7.66 12.40
C GLU A 204 -29.71 8.83 12.35
N ARG A 205 -30.19 10.02 12.75
CA ARG A 205 -29.37 11.23 12.77
C ARG A 205 -28.15 11.09 13.69
N GLU A 206 -28.36 10.58 14.92
CA GLU A 206 -27.26 10.39 15.88
C GLU A 206 -26.25 9.33 15.44
N LEU A 207 -26.71 8.31 14.72
CA LEU A 207 -25.81 7.30 14.15
C LEU A 207 -24.94 7.90 13.05
N LEU A 208 -25.54 8.62 12.11
CA LEU A 208 -24.83 9.27 11.01
C LEU A 208 -23.86 10.34 11.53
N ASP A 209 -24.29 11.17 12.50
CA ASP A 209 -23.42 12.20 13.12
C ASP A 209 -22.24 11.56 13.90
N ALA A 210 -22.42 10.35 14.43
CA ALA A 210 -21.36 9.58 15.06
C ALA A 210 -20.46 8.83 14.06
N GLY A 211 -20.74 8.94 12.76
CA GLY A 211 -20.01 8.19 11.73
C GLY A 211 -20.24 6.67 11.84
N LEU A 212 -21.43 6.26 12.30
CA LEU A 212 -21.84 4.86 12.38
C LEU A 212 -22.75 4.50 11.20
N PRO A 213 -22.67 3.27 10.69
CA PRO A 213 -23.54 2.84 9.60
C PRO A 213 -24.99 2.70 10.08
N VAL A 214 -25.93 3.20 9.30
CA VAL A 214 -27.36 2.97 9.45
C VAL A 214 -27.75 1.86 8.49
N VAL A 215 -28.19 0.72 9.04
CA VAL A 215 -28.63 -0.43 8.25
C VAL A 215 -30.14 -0.51 8.29
N PHE A 216 -30.75 -0.65 7.12
CA PHE A 216 -32.19 -0.83 6.98
C PHE A 216 -32.52 -1.82 5.87
N VAL A 217 -33.74 -2.34 5.89
CA VAL A 217 -34.23 -3.29 4.89
C VAL A 217 -35.39 -2.68 4.12
N ILE A 218 -35.38 -2.88 2.81
CA ILE A 218 -36.41 -2.39 1.89
C ILE A 218 -37.00 -3.54 1.08
N ASP A 219 -38.23 -3.37 0.65
CA ASP A 219 -38.87 -4.24 -0.33
C ASP A 219 -38.48 -3.85 -1.79
N GLN A 220 -39.03 -4.58 -2.76
CA GLN A 220 -38.77 -4.35 -4.20
C GLN A 220 -39.22 -2.97 -4.67
N ASP A 221 -40.23 -2.38 -4.01
CA ASP A 221 -40.74 -1.06 -4.33
C ASP A 221 -39.89 0.06 -3.70
N GLY A 222 -38.87 -0.30 -2.86
CA GLY A 222 -38.04 0.64 -2.12
C GLY A 222 -38.68 1.16 -0.84
N ARG A 223 -39.73 0.46 -0.32
CA ARG A 223 -40.33 0.81 0.98
C ARG A 223 -39.52 0.21 2.11
N ALA A 224 -39.33 0.98 3.16
CA ALA A 224 -38.66 0.49 4.38
C ALA A 224 -39.53 -0.56 5.07
N VAL A 225 -39.00 -1.77 5.24
CA VAL A 225 -39.65 -2.88 5.97
C VAL A 225 -38.96 -3.19 7.30
N ALA A 226 -37.72 -2.77 7.48
CA ALA A 226 -37.05 -2.70 8.78
C ALA A 226 -36.08 -1.52 8.79
N HIS A 227 -36.10 -0.74 9.86
CA HIS A 227 -35.29 0.46 10.04
C HIS A 227 -34.93 0.65 11.50
N PRO A 228 -33.77 1.20 11.88
CA PRO A 228 -33.43 1.51 13.27
C PRO A 228 -34.49 2.39 13.96
N GLU A 229 -35.06 3.34 13.21
CA GLU A 229 -36.25 4.08 13.66
C GLU A 229 -37.50 3.33 13.22
N ALA A 230 -38.15 2.67 14.15
CA ALA A 230 -39.36 1.87 13.89
C ALA A 230 -40.47 2.68 13.18
N SER A 231 -40.61 3.97 13.47
CA SER A 231 -41.55 4.87 12.81
C SER A 231 -41.39 4.94 11.28
N VAL A 232 -40.15 4.83 10.78
CA VAL A 232 -39.83 4.84 9.34
C VAL A 232 -40.37 3.56 8.68
N ALA A 233 -40.12 2.41 9.27
CA ALA A 233 -40.61 1.12 8.77
C ALA A 233 -42.14 1.03 8.86
N PHE A 234 -42.72 1.41 10.01
CA PHE A 234 -44.19 1.40 10.19
C PHE A 234 -44.94 2.43 9.37
N SER A 235 -44.29 3.46 8.84
CA SER A 235 -44.90 4.36 7.85
C SER A 235 -44.75 3.84 6.42
N GLU A 236 -44.12 2.70 6.18
CA GLU A 236 -43.78 2.17 4.85
C GLU A 236 -43.12 3.25 3.96
N LYS A 237 -42.22 4.06 4.55
CA LYS A 237 -41.58 5.18 3.90
C LYS A 237 -40.83 4.70 2.65
N LEU A 238 -41.09 5.37 1.53
CA LEU A 238 -40.31 5.17 0.31
C LEU A 238 -38.93 5.77 0.50
N MET A 239 -37.88 4.98 0.24
CA MET A 239 -36.47 5.36 0.36
C MET A 239 -35.81 5.54 -1.01
N THR A 240 -36.60 5.66 -2.08
CA THR A 240 -36.14 5.79 -3.47
C THR A 240 -35.49 7.13 -3.79
N ASP A 241 -35.49 8.08 -2.88
CA ASP A 241 -34.72 9.31 -2.94
C ASP A 241 -33.21 9.07 -2.69
N LEU A 242 -32.87 7.94 -2.07
CA LEU A 242 -31.48 7.53 -1.88
C LEU A 242 -30.95 6.80 -3.11
N LYS A 243 -29.86 7.32 -3.68
CA LYS A 243 -29.23 6.71 -4.86
C LYS A 243 -28.85 5.24 -4.64
N VAL A 244 -28.37 4.88 -3.46
CA VAL A 244 -28.02 3.49 -3.11
C VAL A 244 -29.21 2.54 -3.23
N VAL A 245 -30.43 3.02 -2.96
CA VAL A 245 -31.68 2.27 -3.14
C VAL A 245 -31.99 2.09 -4.61
N GLN A 246 -31.84 3.16 -5.42
CA GLN A 246 -32.01 3.10 -6.87
C GLN A 246 -31.02 2.13 -7.49
N ASP A 247 -29.73 2.22 -7.11
CA ASP A 247 -28.67 1.34 -7.59
C ASP A 247 -28.98 -0.13 -7.27
N TRP A 248 -29.54 -0.42 -6.08
CA TRP A 248 -30.00 -1.77 -5.73
C TRP A 248 -31.16 -2.22 -6.60
N GLN A 249 -32.17 -1.37 -6.83
CA GLN A 249 -33.33 -1.71 -7.67
C GLN A 249 -32.91 -1.98 -9.13
N GLU A 250 -31.94 -1.21 -9.65
CA GLU A 250 -31.40 -1.36 -11.00
C GLU A 250 -30.47 -2.57 -11.15
N SER A 251 -29.82 -3.01 -10.07
CA SER A 251 -28.84 -4.10 -10.11
C SER A 251 -29.43 -5.47 -10.46
N GLY A 252 -30.74 -5.64 -10.32
CA GLY A 252 -31.43 -6.90 -10.61
C GLY A 252 -30.94 -8.05 -9.74
N ASP A 253 -31.07 -9.28 -10.26
CA ASP A 253 -30.68 -10.52 -9.54
C ASP A 253 -29.17 -10.84 -9.68
N GLN A 254 -28.40 -9.99 -10.37
CA GLN A 254 -27.01 -10.29 -10.72
C GLN A 254 -25.99 -9.87 -9.66
N VAL A 255 -26.35 -8.98 -8.72
CA VAL A 255 -25.41 -8.42 -7.74
C VAL A 255 -25.81 -8.81 -6.33
N GLN A 256 -25.06 -9.70 -5.71
CA GLN A 256 -25.30 -10.11 -4.33
C GLN A 256 -24.96 -9.01 -3.31
N SER A 257 -23.93 -8.22 -3.54
CA SER A 257 -23.59 -7.04 -2.73
C SER A 257 -22.72 -6.06 -3.51
N ALA A 258 -22.90 -4.76 -3.29
CA ALA A 258 -22.07 -3.73 -3.91
C ALA A 258 -21.88 -2.53 -2.98
N LEU A 259 -20.80 -1.78 -3.26
CA LEU A 259 -20.56 -0.44 -2.72
C LEU A 259 -21.15 0.59 -3.69
N ALA A 260 -21.89 1.54 -3.18
CA ALA A 260 -22.52 2.61 -3.92
C ALA A 260 -22.35 3.95 -3.20
N PRO A 261 -21.16 4.58 -3.27
CA PRO A 261 -20.97 5.91 -2.72
C PRO A 261 -21.87 6.92 -3.46
N PHE A 262 -22.48 7.83 -2.73
CA PHE A 262 -23.44 8.80 -3.27
C PHE A 262 -23.45 10.08 -2.47
N SER A 263 -23.96 11.16 -3.07
CA SER A 263 -24.19 12.43 -2.37
C SER A 263 -25.66 12.53 -1.97
N ALA A 264 -25.91 12.89 -0.71
CA ALA A 264 -27.25 13.14 -0.19
C ALA A 264 -27.39 14.59 0.30
N THR A 265 -28.60 15.13 0.24
CA THR A 265 -28.89 16.45 0.83
C THR A 265 -29.39 16.27 2.26
N ARG A 266 -28.63 16.78 3.23
CA ARG A 266 -28.96 16.74 4.65
C ARG A 266 -28.90 18.16 5.24
N ASP A 267 -29.95 18.60 5.89
CA ASP A 267 -30.06 19.96 6.46
C ASP A 267 -29.68 21.07 5.46
N GLY A 268 -30.03 20.89 4.17
CA GLY A 268 -29.72 21.84 3.10
C GLY A 268 -28.28 21.87 2.62
N ARG A 269 -27.45 20.89 3.04
CA ARG A 269 -26.07 20.71 2.60
C ARG A 269 -25.93 19.38 1.87
N THR A 270 -25.11 19.38 0.83
CA THR A 270 -24.72 18.13 0.16
C THR A 270 -23.64 17.46 1.00
N VAL A 271 -23.87 16.22 1.39
CA VAL A 271 -22.99 15.38 2.20
C VAL A 271 -22.65 14.14 1.38
N GLU A 272 -21.37 13.79 1.34
CA GLU A 272 -20.92 12.55 0.72
C GLU A 272 -21.20 11.38 1.69
N MET A 273 -21.86 10.35 1.16
CA MET A 273 -22.28 9.18 1.89
C MET A 273 -21.59 7.93 1.36
N LEU A 274 -21.17 7.07 2.26
CA LEU A 274 -20.79 5.71 1.95
C LEU A 274 -22.06 4.87 1.95
N GLY A 275 -22.41 4.31 0.81
CA GLY A 275 -23.54 3.40 0.64
C GLY A 275 -23.05 2.00 0.31
N SER A 276 -23.78 1.01 0.82
CA SER A 276 -23.63 -0.37 0.37
C SER A 276 -24.97 -1.08 0.42
N TYR A 277 -25.14 -2.08 -0.42
CA TYR A 277 -26.35 -2.89 -0.44
C TYR A 277 -26.03 -4.35 -0.64
N ALA A 278 -26.96 -5.20 -0.17
CA ALA A 278 -26.97 -6.63 -0.47
C ALA A 278 -28.41 -7.09 -0.67
N THR A 279 -28.59 -8.15 -1.45
CA THR A 279 -29.89 -8.75 -1.70
C THR A 279 -30.09 -9.96 -0.81
N ALA A 280 -31.23 -10.03 -0.12
CA ALA A 280 -31.72 -11.22 0.58
C ALA A 280 -32.83 -11.85 -0.24
N GLU A 281 -32.61 -13.04 -0.79
CA GLU A 281 -33.59 -13.77 -1.57
C GLU A 281 -34.52 -14.57 -0.66
N LEU A 282 -35.80 -14.25 -0.66
CA LEU A 282 -36.81 -14.98 0.11
C LEU A 282 -37.42 -16.14 -0.68
N ASP A 283 -37.72 -15.89 -1.95
CA ASP A 283 -38.10 -16.88 -2.95
C ASP A 283 -37.72 -16.38 -4.34
N LYS A 284 -38.13 -17.12 -5.42
CA LYS A 284 -37.83 -16.77 -6.81
C LYS A 284 -38.39 -15.42 -7.25
N ASN A 285 -39.39 -14.90 -6.55
CA ASN A 285 -40.13 -13.68 -6.92
C ASN A 285 -40.08 -12.60 -5.83
N SER A 286 -39.53 -12.91 -4.65
CA SER A 286 -39.50 -12.02 -3.50
C SER A 286 -38.08 -11.83 -2.99
N ARG A 287 -37.59 -10.62 -3.11
CA ARG A 287 -36.29 -10.20 -2.61
C ARG A 287 -36.40 -8.97 -1.72
N LEU A 288 -35.50 -8.85 -0.78
CA LEU A 288 -35.33 -7.69 0.07
C LEU A 288 -33.96 -7.08 -0.14
N GLY A 289 -33.89 -5.75 -0.15
CA GLY A 289 -32.64 -5.02 -0.17
C GLY A 289 -32.20 -4.71 1.26
N VAL A 290 -31.01 -5.15 1.63
CA VAL A 290 -30.34 -4.73 2.86
C VAL A 290 -29.40 -3.60 2.51
N ILE A 291 -29.68 -2.41 3.01
CA ILE A 291 -28.99 -1.18 2.68
C ILE A 291 -28.23 -0.69 3.89
N SER A 292 -27.00 -0.24 3.70
CA SER A 292 -26.25 0.50 4.71
C SER A 292 -25.88 1.87 4.16
N ILE A 293 -26.07 2.91 4.96
CA ILE A 293 -25.63 4.26 4.67
C ILE A 293 -24.83 4.80 5.83
N GLN A 294 -23.80 5.60 5.55
CA GLN A 294 -22.93 6.20 6.56
C GLN A 294 -22.43 7.55 6.06
N ASP A 295 -22.35 8.52 6.95
CA ASP A 295 -21.73 9.81 6.64
C ASP A 295 -20.20 9.63 6.51
N GLU A 296 -19.68 9.86 5.30
CA GLU A 296 -18.25 9.65 5.01
C GLU A 296 -17.36 10.59 5.83
N ALA A 297 -17.75 11.86 5.98
CA ALA A 297 -16.97 12.83 6.70
C ALA A 297 -16.92 12.50 8.20
N ALA A 298 -18.04 12.04 8.77
CA ALA A 298 -18.11 11.61 10.17
C ALA A 298 -17.34 10.31 10.40
N ALA A 299 -17.43 9.34 9.49
CA ALA A 299 -16.67 8.09 9.54
C ALA A 299 -15.16 8.33 9.48
N LEU A 300 -14.74 9.32 8.68
CA LEU A 300 -13.34 9.70 8.51
C LEU A 300 -12.89 10.84 9.46
N ALA A 301 -13.71 11.22 10.45
CA ALA A 301 -13.40 12.32 11.38
C ALA A 301 -12.06 12.10 12.10
N SER A 302 -11.76 10.86 12.49
CA SER A 302 -10.47 10.50 13.10
C SER A 302 -9.26 10.84 12.21
N VAL A 303 -9.42 10.75 10.88
CA VAL A 303 -8.36 11.13 9.92
C VAL A 303 -8.19 12.63 9.88
N SER A 304 -9.29 13.39 9.93
CA SER A 304 -9.23 14.86 9.97
C SER A 304 -8.55 15.36 11.23
N ASP A 305 -8.86 14.78 12.39
CA ASP A 305 -8.21 15.08 13.66
C ASP A 305 -6.73 14.74 13.64
N MET A 306 -6.37 13.59 13.08
CA MET A 306 -4.97 13.20 12.87
C MET A 306 -4.24 14.17 11.94
N ARG A 307 -4.91 14.72 10.90
CA ARG A 307 -4.35 15.77 10.02
C ARG A 307 -4.04 17.04 10.81
N TRP A 308 -5.00 17.51 11.59
CA TRP A 308 -4.81 18.71 12.41
C TRP A 308 -3.73 18.51 13.47
N GLN A 309 -3.71 17.37 14.15
CA GLN A 309 -2.64 17.03 15.10
C GLN A 309 -1.28 16.99 14.42
N THR A 310 -1.18 16.35 13.25
CA THR A 310 0.08 16.28 12.48
C THR A 310 0.54 17.67 12.04
N LEU A 311 -0.37 18.54 11.60
CA LEU A 311 -0.06 19.92 11.25
C LEU A 311 0.46 20.71 12.46
N TRP A 312 -0.21 20.61 13.60
CA TRP A 312 0.21 21.29 14.83
C TRP A 312 1.56 20.78 15.34
N ILE A 313 1.75 19.45 15.35
CA ILE A 313 3.04 18.86 15.73
C ILE A 313 4.15 19.33 14.79
N SER A 314 3.89 19.33 13.48
CA SER A 314 4.85 19.79 12.48
C SER A 314 5.18 21.27 12.63
N LEU A 315 4.19 22.11 12.93
CA LEU A 315 4.36 23.54 13.16
C LEU A 315 5.18 23.82 14.43
N ILE A 316 4.86 23.12 15.53
CA ILE A 316 5.59 23.23 16.80
C ILE A 316 7.03 22.73 16.63
N ALA A 317 7.22 21.59 15.97
CA ALA A 317 8.54 21.04 15.67
C ALA A 317 9.36 22.01 14.80
N GLY A 318 8.72 22.64 13.80
CA GLY A 318 9.33 23.66 12.97
C GLY A 318 9.77 24.89 13.75
N LEU A 319 8.88 25.41 14.60
CA LEU A 319 9.19 26.55 15.46
C LEU A 319 10.35 26.23 16.43
N LEU A 320 10.29 25.04 17.02
CA LEU A 320 11.34 24.56 17.93
C LEU A 320 12.68 24.41 17.20
N THR A 321 12.65 23.87 15.98
CA THR A 321 13.84 23.73 15.11
C THR A 321 14.43 25.09 14.78
N ILE A 322 13.59 26.09 14.48
CA ILE A 322 14.02 27.48 14.22
C ILE A 322 14.66 28.09 15.47
N LEU A 323 14.01 27.95 16.63
CA LEU A 323 14.52 28.48 17.90
C LEU A 323 15.86 27.81 18.28
N ILE A 324 15.93 26.49 18.18
CA ILE A 324 17.15 25.73 18.40
C ILE A 324 18.24 26.16 17.39
N GLY A 325 17.87 26.28 16.12
CA GLY A 325 18.78 26.74 15.07
C GLY A 325 19.36 28.13 15.35
N ILE A 326 18.53 29.10 15.76
CA ILE A 326 18.96 30.44 16.13
C ILE A 326 19.85 30.40 17.37
N PHE A 327 19.48 29.59 18.38
CA PHE A 327 20.28 29.44 19.59
C PHE A 327 21.66 28.87 19.29
N PHE A 328 21.71 27.75 18.53
CA PHE A 328 22.97 27.14 18.11
C PHE A 328 23.78 28.06 17.19
N ALA A 329 23.11 28.79 16.30
CA ALA A 329 23.77 29.75 15.44
C ALA A 329 24.44 30.89 16.24
N LYS A 330 23.78 31.41 17.25
CA LYS A 330 24.38 32.49 18.07
C LYS A 330 25.46 31.98 19.03
N LYS A 331 25.27 30.82 19.62
CA LYS A 331 26.14 30.30 20.70
C LYS A 331 27.31 29.45 20.23
N LEU A 332 27.14 28.75 19.09
CA LEU A 332 28.17 27.88 18.50
C LEU A 332 28.83 28.50 17.27
N THR A 333 28.06 29.22 16.44
CA THR A 333 28.61 29.70 15.16
C THR A 333 29.60 30.85 15.32
N HIS A 334 29.46 31.70 16.35
CA HIS A 334 30.39 32.82 16.53
C HIS A 334 31.80 32.34 16.94
N PRO A 335 31.96 31.52 18.01
CA PRO A 335 33.26 30.97 18.36
C PRO A 335 33.82 30.01 17.30
N VAL A 336 32.94 29.16 16.69
CA VAL A 336 33.34 28.30 15.59
C VAL A 336 33.81 29.09 14.38
N ARG A 337 33.22 30.25 14.12
CA ARG A 337 33.67 31.13 13.05
C ARG A 337 35.01 31.76 13.36
N GLU A 338 35.25 32.20 14.61
CA GLU A 338 36.58 32.70 15.04
C GLU A 338 37.63 31.61 14.89
N LEU A 339 37.28 30.36 15.25
CA LEU A 339 38.11 29.19 15.02
C LEU A 339 38.31 28.90 13.53
N ALA A 340 37.24 29.04 12.72
CA ALA A 340 37.32 28.83 11.26
C ALA A 340 38.14 29.95 10.59
N ASP A 341 37.99 31.19 10.99
CA ASP A 341 38.76 32.33 10.49
C ASP A 341 40.25 32.20 10.90
N GLY A 342 40.50 31.62 12.10
CA GLY A 342 41.84 31.27 12.56
C GLY A 342 42.42 30.11 11.71
N ALA A 343 41.63 29.04 11.51
CA ALA A 343 42.00 27.91 10.66
C ALA A 343 42.27 28.36 9.22
N HIS A 344 41.47 29.29 8.71
CA HIS A 344 41.67 29.82 7.35
C HIS A 344 43.02 30.56 7.24
N ARG A 345 43.40 31.33 8.26
CA ARG A 345 44.73 31.98 8.30
C ARG A 345 45.87 30.98 8.36
N ILE A 346 45.72 29.94 9.18
CA ILE A 346 46.68 28.85 9.25
C ILE A 346 46.82 28.15 7.90
N ALA A 347 45.70 27.90 7.20
CA ALA A 347 45.69 27.30 5.87
C ALA A 347 46.46 28.14 4.80
N PHE A 348 46.53 29.46 5.00
CA PHE A 348 47.39 30.34 4.18
C PHE A 348 48.82 30.52 4.70
N GLY A 349 49.20 29.70 5.68
CA GLY A 349 50.58 29.69 6.19
C GLY A 349 50.85 30.71 7.30
N ASP A 350 49.81 31.40 7.81
CA ASP A 350 49.94 32.29 8.96
C ASP A 350 49.73 31.54 10.28
N PHE A 351 50.76 30.89 10.75
CA PHE A 351 50.80 30.18 12.04
C PHE A 351 51.15 31.10 13.22
N SER A 352 51.36 32.44 12.95
CA SER A 352 51.81 33.39 13.99
C SER A 352 50.73 33.82 14.95
N GLN A 353 49.47 33.70 14.54
CA GLN A 353 48.33 34.16 15.34
C GLN A 353 47.70 33.03 16.17
N ARG A 354 47.21 33.41 17.35
CA ARG A 354 46.49 32.51 18.24
C ARG A 354 45.04 32.99 18.38
N ILE A 355 44.13 32.07 18.58
CA ILE A 355 42.70 32.32 18.73
C ILE A 355 42.41 32.54 20.20
N ASP A 356 41.87 33.72 20.54
CA ASP A 356 41.43 34.07 21.89
C ASP A 356 39.91 33.87 22.02
N VAL A 357 39.48 32.66 22.21
CA VAL A 357 38.07 32.35 22.47
C VAL A 357 37.79 32.61 23.95
N LYS A 358 37.19 33.77 24.25
CA LYS A 358 36.73 34.12 25.59
C LYS A 358 35.45 33.37 25.98
N SER A 359 35.54 32.07 26.14
CA SER A 359 34.43 31.25 26.60
C SER A 359 34.84 30.48 27.85
N ARG A 360 33.92 30.39 28.83
CA ARG A 360 34.09 29.56 30.04
C ARG A 360 33.49 28.14 29.84
N THR A 361 33.21 27.79 28.63
CA THR A 361 32.67 26.45 28.26
C THR A 361 33.76 25.68 27.51
N GLU A 362 33.42 24.46 27.10
CA GLU A 362 34.25 23.59 26.29
C GLU A 362 34.80 24.26 25.01
N LEU A 363 34.18 25.34 24.58
CA LEU A 363 34.66 26.17 23.46
C LEU A 363 35.90 26.97 23.80
N GLY A 364 36.08 27.37 25.07
CA GLY A 364 37.30 28.01 25.55
C GLY A 364 38.45 27.00 25.63
N ASP A 365 38.15 25.77 26.11
CA ASP A 365 39.12 24.68 26.14
C ASP A 365 39.48 24.26 24.71
N LEU A 366 38.48 24.32 23.79
CA LEU A 366 38.72 24.08 22.38
C LEU A 366 39.62 25.15 21.75
N GLY A 367 39.45 26.44 22.11
CA GLY A 367 40.33 27.51 21.66
C GLY A 367 41.80 27.27 22.10
N ASN A 368 41.98 26.85 23.36
CA ASN A 368 43.32 26.48 23.89
C ASN A 368 43.87 25.24 23.16
N SER A 369 43.03 24.25 22.98
CA SER A 369 43.43 23.01 22.26
C SER A 369 43.76 23.33 20.80
N PHE A 370 43.01 24.25 20.19
CA PHE A 370 43.28 24.72 18.82
C PHE A 370 44.63 25.44 18.73
N ASN A 371 44.97 26.26 19.70
CA ASN A 371 46.29 26.88 19.74
C ASN A 371 47.41 25.86 19.88
N MET A 372 47.23 24.84 20.75
CA MET A 372 48.16 23.73 20.83
C MET A 372 48.25 22.93 19.55
N MET A 373 47.09 22.73 18.88
CA MET A 373 47.03 22.07 17.60
C MET A 373 47.73 22.88 16.51
N THR A 374 47.64 24.22 16.56
CA THR A 374 48.35 25.10 15.61
C THR A 374 49.86 24.82 15.71
N ASP A 375 50.37 24.73 16.94
CA ASP A 375 51.78 24.40 17.19
C ASP A 375 52.16 23.01 16.68
N GLN A 376 51.24 22.05 16.75
CA GLN A 376 51.47 20.69 16.27
C GLN A 376 51.30 20.59 14.75
N ILE A 377 50.32 21.28 14.15
CA ILE A 377 50.05 21.23 12.69
C ILE A 377 51.31 21.68 11.92
N GLU A 378 52.00 22.71 12.42
CA GLU A 378 53.24 23.18 11.81
C GLU A 378 54.29 22.04 11.76
N ARG A 379 54.40 21.28 12.85
CA ARG A 379 55.26 20.10 12.90
C ARG A 379 54.72 18.97 11.99
N PHE A 380 53.42 18.68 12.10
CA PHE A 380 52.82 17.60 11.32
C PHE A 380 52.81 17.85 9.81
N ILE A 381 52.70 19.12 9.36
CA ILE A 381 52.78 19.44 7.93
C ILE A 381 54.14 18.98 7.38
N GLY A 382 55.23 19.26 8.09
CA GLY A 382 56.54 18.82 7.68
C GLY A 382 56.69 17.28 7.68
N ASP A 383 56.16 16.63 8.71
CA ASP A 383 56.22 15.16 8.84
C ASP A 383 55.27 14.49 7.82
N LEU A 384 54.08 15.08 7.58
CA LEU A 384 53.13 14.57 6.62
C LEU A 384 53.65 14.72 5.18
N GLN A 385 54.28 15.86 4.87
CA GLN A 385 54.90 16.07 3.56
C GLN A 385 55.98 15.02 3.32
N ARG A 386 56.78 14.74 4.36
CA ARG A 386 57.81 13.68 4.31
C ARG A 386 57.15 12.30 4.11
N SER A 387 56.18 11.98 4.96
CA SER A 387 55.50 10.68 4.90
C SER A 387 54.70 10.48 3.63
N ALA A 388 54.05 11.53 3.10
CA ALA A 388 53.33 11.47 1.82
C ALA A 388 54.30 11.20 0.68
N GLN A 389 55.47 11.85 0.72
CA GLN A 389 56.52 11.59 -0.27
C GLN A 389 57.02 10.15 -0.18
N GLU A 390 57.32 9.66 1.02
CA GLU A 390 57.74 8.28 1.27
C GLU A 390 56.68 7.26 0.80
N ASN A 391 55.40 7.49 1.11
CA ASN A 391 54.29 6.63 0.67
C ASN A 391 54.11 6.63 -0.84
N ARG A 392 54.24 7.82 -1.48
CA ARG A 392 54.15 7.93 -2.93
C ARG A 392 55.28 7.16 -3.61
N GLU A 393 56.50 7.28 -3.08
CA GLU A 393 57.65 6.54 -3.62
C GLU A 393 57.46 5.03 -3.42
N LEU A 394 56.94 4.61 -2.25
CA LEU A 394 56.63 3.21 -1.97
C LEU A 394 55.54 2.68 -2.91
N PHE A 395 54.43 3.44 -3.14
CA PHE A 395 53.38 3.06 -4.07
C PHE A 395 53.92 2.89 -5.49
N ILE A 396 54.62 3.89 -5.99
CA ILE A 396 55.21 3.85 -7.33
C ILE A 396 56.23 2.69 -7.44
N GLY A 397 57.03 2.50 -6.38
CA GLY A 397 57.98 1.38 -6.30
C GLY A 397 57.29 0.03 -6.37
N THR A 398 56.16 -0.11 -5.61
CA THR A 398 55.37 -1.33 -5.60
C THR A 398 54.71 -1.62 -6.94
N VAL A 399 54.12 -0.58 -7.59
CA VAL A 399 53.55 -0.69 -8.94
C VAL A 399 54.63 -1.12 -9.96
N LYS A 400 55.81 -0.51 -9.89
CA LYS A 400 56.96 -0.89 -10.73
C LYS A 400 57.45 -2.30 -10.49
N ALA A 401 57.55 -2.70 -9.21
CA ALA A 401 57.94 -4.06 -8.83
C ALA A 401 56.91 -5.10 -9.31
N LEU A 402 55.63 -4.78 -9.21
CA LEU A 402 54.57 -5.64 -9.72
C LEU A 402 54.59 -5.74 -11.25
N ALA A 403 54.72 -4.61 -11.94
CA ALA A 403 54.92 -4.59 -13.40
C ALA A 403 56.13 -5.41 -13.81
N ALA A 404 57.29 -5.23 -13.16
CA ALA A 404 58.49 -5.99 -13.44
C ALA A 404 58.32 -7.50 -13.16
N ALA A 405 57.52 -7.87 -12.12
CA ALA A 405 57.21 -9.27 -11.84
C ALA A 405 56.32 -9.91 -12.94
N ILE A 406 55.38 -9.14 -13.50
CA ILE A 406 54.54 -9.56 -14.61
C ILE A 406 55.37 -9.67 -15.87
N ASP A 407 56.16 -8.64 -16.19
CA ASP A 407 57.11 -8.66 -17.28
C ASP A 407 58.10 -9.82 -17.19
N GLY A 408 58.50 -10.19 -15.96
CA GLY A 408 59.36 -11.34 -15.70
C GLY A 408 58.67 -12.70 -15.90
N LYS A 409 57.36 -12.76 -15.80
CA LYS A 409 56.57 -13.97 -16.08
C LYS A 409 56.50 -14.25 -17.60
N ASP A 410 56.42 -13.20 -18.41
CA ASP A 410 56.35 -13.25 -19.87
C ASP A 410 57.75 -12.99 -20.46
N PRO A 411 58.41 -14.00 -21.07
CA PRO A 411 59.75 -13.86 -21.60
C PRO A 411 59.95 -12.77 -22.65
N TYR A 412 58.84 -12.38 -23.33
CA TYR A 412 58.84 -11.41 -24.42
C TYR A 412 58.68 -9.97 -23.94
N THR A 413 58.26 -9.75 -22.69
CA THR A 413 57.85 -8.42 -22.19
C THR A 413 58.82 -7.79 -21.18
N ARG A 414 60.08 -8.27 -21.06
CA ARG A 414 61.03 -7.69 -20.11
C ARG A 414 61.17 -6.17 -20.30
N GLY A 415 60.81 -5.38 -19.31
CA GLY A 415 60.84 -3.92 -19.32
C GLY A 415 59.79 -3.28 -20.28
N HIS A 416 58.88 -4.06 -20.84
CA HIS A 416 57.80 -3.62 -21.71
C HIS A 416 56.88 -2.63 -21.00
N SER A 417 56.37 -3.01 -19.83
CA SER A 417 55.45 -2.14 -19.07
C SER A 417 56.07 -0.78 -18.75
N GLU A 418 57.41 -0.73 -18.50
CA GLU A 418 58.07 0.55 -18.25
C GLU A 418 58.27 1.38 -19.53
N ARG A 419 58.55 0.76 -20.70
CA ARG A 419 58.62 1.45 -21.99
C ARG A 419 57.27 1.96 -22.43
N VAL A 420 56.19 1.12 -22.36
CA VAL A 420 54.83 1.51 -22.65
C VAL A 420 54.39 2.68 -21.78
N SER A 421 54.68 2.63 -20.49
CA SER A 421 54.41 3.73 -19.55
C SER A 421 55.11 5.02 -19.96
N ARG A 422 56.40 4.95 -20.34
CA ARG A 422 57.15 6.12 -20.81
C ARG A 422 56.59 6.68 -22.12
N PHE A 423 56.23 5.84 -23.07
CA PHE A 423 55.59 6.28 -24.31
C PHE A 423 54.21 6.87 -24.07
N SER A 424 53.41 6.24 -23.21
CA SER A 424 52.10 6.76 -22.83
C SER A 424 52.18 8.15 -22.21
N MET A 425 53.15 8.37 -21.30
CA MET A 425 53.41 9.69 -20.72
C MET A 425 53.77 10.71 -21.79
N ALA A 426 54.70 10.36 -22.70
CA ALA A 426 55.12 11.26 -23.78
C ALA A 426 53.95 11.66 -24.70
N ILE A 427 53.07 10.69 -25.03
CA ILE A 427 51.83 10.94 -25.79
C ILE A 427 50.91 11.87 -25.02
N ALA A 428 50.64 11.57 -23.74
CA ALA A 428 49.75 12.34 -22.87
C ALA A 428 50.21 13.79 -22.72
N GLN A 429 51.51 14.01 -22.46
CA GLN A 429 52.11 15.35 -22.38
C GLN A 429 52.00 16.10 -23.70
N ARG A 430 52.20 15.42 -24.85
CA ARG A 430 52.10 16.04 -26.16
C ARG A 430 50.66 16.42 -26.53
N LEU A 431 49.67 15.71 -25.96
CA LEU A 431 48.25 16.04 -26.07
C LEU A 431 47.83 17.17 -25.12
N GLY A 432 48.72 17.69 -24.26
CA GLY A 432 48.44 18.80 -23.33
C GLY A 432 47.63 18.39 -22.13
N LEU A 433 47.67 17.12 -21.73
CA LEU A 433 47.00 16.64 -20.53
C LEU A 433 47.70 17.18 -19.26
N SER A 434 46.92 17.35 -18.18
CA SER A 434 47.43 17.79 -16.88
C SER A 434 48.42 16.78 -16.29
N ASP A 435 49.32 17.22 -15.41
CA ASP A 435 50.29 16.35 -14.72
C ASP A 435 49.61 15.20 -13.99
N GLU A 436 48.39 15.43 -13.44
CA GLU A 436 47.60 14.40 -12.79
C GLU A 436 47.11 13.33 -13.78
N GLU A 437 46.64 13.74 -14.96
CA GLU A 437 46.21 12.82 -16.01
C GLU A 437 47.38 12.04 -16.59
N VAL A 438 48.52 12.70 -16.80
CA VAL A 438 49.77 12.06 -17.26
C VAL A 438 50.20 10.97 -16.25
N GLU A 439 50.12 11.25 -14.95
CA GLU A 439 50.47 10.27 -13.91
C GLU A 439 49.47 9.10 -13.87
N LYS A 440 48.18 9.37 -14.05
CA LYS A 440 47.16 8.31 -14.15
C LYS A 440 47.43 7.40 -15.35
N ILE A 441 47.73 7.98 -16.47
CA ILE A 441 48.10 7.23 -17.68
C ILE A 441 49.37 6.42 -17.47
N ARG A 442 50.37 7.00 -16.77
CA ARG A 442 51.62 6.33 -16.43
C ARG A 442 51.41 5.04 -15.63
N ILE A 443 50.60 5.13 -14.55
CA ILE A 443 50.29 4.00 -13.70
C ILE A 443 49.45 2.96 -14.44
N SER A 444 48.46 3.43 -15.18
CA SER A 444 47.62 2.56 -16.00
C SER A 444 48.45 1.74 -16.99
N ALA A 445 49.40 2.42 -17.67
CA ALA A 445 50.29 1.78 -18.63
C ALA A 445 51.26 0.79 -17.97
N LEU A 446 51.75 1.09 -16.74
CA LEU A 446 52.59 0.14 -15.98
C LEU A 446 51.85 -1.16 -15.64
N LEU A 447 50.53 -1.08 -15.46
CA LEU A 447 49.71 -2.20 -15.00
C LEU A 447 48.79 -2.78 -16.07
N HIS A 448 48.83 -2.28 -17.34
CA HIS A 448 47.90 -2.68 -18.39
C HIS A 448 47.81 -4.21 -18.54
N ASP A 449 48.94 -4.86 -18.40
CA ASP A 449 49.12 -6.29 -18.59
C ASP A 449 49.00 -7.12 -17.28
N VAL A 450 48.61 -6.53 -16.15
CA VAL A 450 48.54 -7.22 -14.86
C VAL A 450 47.70 -8.51 -14.90
N GLY A 451 46.68 -8.56 -15.73
CA GLY A 451 45.84 -9.74 -15.90
C GLY A 451 46.52 -10.95 -16.51
N LYS A 452 47.70 -10.78 -17.13
CA LYS A 452 48.58 -11.88 -17.63
C LYS A 452 49.00 -12.82 -16.49
N ILE A 453 49.00 -12.34 -15.25
CA ILE A 453 49.26 -13.18 -14.08
C ILE A 453 48.28 -14.36 -13.95
N SER A 454 47.06 -14.17 -14.45
CA SER A 454 45.97 -15.18 -14.43
C SER A 454 45.90 -16.01 -15.72
N ILE A 455 46.87 -15.83 -16.65
CA ILE A 455 47.01 -16.66 -17.83
C ILE A 455 47.95 -17.82 -17.53
N ASP A 456 47.58 -19.02 -18.00
CA ASP A 456 48.41 -20.22 -17.83
C ASP A 456 49.77 -20.03 -18.52
N ASP A 457 50.84 -20.42 -17.86
CA ASP A 457 52.21 -20.34 -18.35
C ASP A 457 52.38 -21.08 -19.69
N LYS A 458 51.61 -22.14 -19.93
CA LYS A 458 51.64 -22.88 -21.21
C LYS A 458 51.19 -22.04 -22.38
N ILE A 459 50.29 -21.10 -22.17
CA ILE A 459 49.82 -20.17 -23.19
C ILE A 459 50.75 -18.97 -23.28
N LEU A 460 51.09 -18.39 -22.13
CA LEU A 460 51.87 -17.18 -22.04
C LEU A 460 53.31 -17.37 -22.58
N LYS A 461 53.93 -18.52 -22.30
CA LYS A 461 55.33 -18.84 -22.67
C LYS A 461 55.45 -19.72 -23.91
N LYS A 462 54.35 -19.88 -24.67
CA LYS A 462 54.35 -20.73 -25.84
C LYS A 462 55.30 -20.21 -26.92
N PRO A 463 56.27 -21.03 -27.38
CA PRO A 463 57.29 -20.58 -28.36
C PRO A 463 56.76 -20.56 -29.81
N ALA A 464 55.49 -20.73 -30.00
CA ALA A 464 54.79 -20.73 -31.29
C ALA A 464 53.55 -19.83 -31.23
N ALA A 465 52.98 -19.54 -32.39
CA ALA A 465 51.71 -18.81 -32.46
C ALA A 465 50.61 -19.51 -31.62
N LEU A 466 49.81 -18.71 -30.95
CA LEU A 466 48.68 -19.20 -30.21
C LEU A 466 47.63 -19.78 -31.18
N THR A 467 46.98 -20.87 -30.78
CA THR A 467 45.75 -21.33 -31.46
C THR A 467 44.61 -20.34 -31.19
N ASP A 468 43.54 -20.43 -31.95
CA ASP A 468 42.38 -19.54 -31.81
C ASP A 468 41.83 -19.62 -30.36
N ASP A 469 41.70 -20.83 -29.76
CA ASP A 469 41.24 -21.01 -28.39
C ASP A 469 42.19 -20.39 -27.36
N GLU A 470 43.51 -20.57 -27.56
CA GLU A 470 44.53 -19.98 -26.68
C GLU A 470 44.54 -18.46 -26.80
N TYR A 471 44.31 -17.96 -28.03
CA TYR A 471 44.19 -16.53 -28.25
C TYR A 471 42.96 -15.92 -27.61
N GLU A 472 41.81 -16.63 -27.60
CA GLU A 472 40.62 -16.19 -26.84
C GLU A 472 40.90 -16.15 -25.33
N ILE A 473 41.65 -17.12 -24.77
CA ILE A 473 42.08 -17.09 -23.37
C ILE A 473 42.98 -15.88 -23.09
N MET A 474 43.91 -15.59 -24.02
CA MET A 474 44.80 -14.44 -23.94
C MET A 474 44.04 -13.12 -23.97
N LYS A 475 43.03 -12.97 -24.83
CA LYS A 475 42.13 -11.79 -24.87
C LYS A 475 41.41 -11.53 -23.53
N GLY A 476 41.34 -12.52 -22.66
CA GLY A 476 40.73 -12.38 -21.32
C GLY A 476 41.61 -11.62 -20.31
N HIS A 477 42.87 -11.31 -20.63
CA HIS A 477 43.75 -10.69 -19.64
C HIS A 477 43.31 -9.28 -19.22
N PRO A 478 42.73 -8.38 -20.05
CA PRO A 478 42.27 -7.08 -19.58
C PRO A 478 41.13 -7.24 -18.54
N GLN A 479 40.22 -8.17 -18.81
CA GLN A 479 39.08 -8.45 -17.91
C GLN A 479 39.56 -9.07 -16.58
N LYS A 480 40.54 -9.98 -16.63
CA LYS A 480 41.15 -10.58 -15.44
C LYS A 480 41.93 -9.53 -14.66
N GLY A 481 42.68 -8.66 -15.35
CA GLY A 481 43.39 -7.52 -14.76
C GLY A 481 42.40 -6.55 -14.06
N PHE A 482 41.33 -6.20 -14.73
CA PHE A 482 40.25 -5.40 -14.16
C PHE A 482 39.69 -6.04 -12.87
N LYS A 483 39.41 -7.35 -12.92
CA LYS A 483 38.87 -8.08 -11.75
C LYS A 483 39.86 -8.08 -10.56
N ILE A 484 41.15 -8.19 -10.82
CA ILE A 484 42.20 -8.14 -9.77
C ILE A 484 42.27 -6.73 -9.20
N MET A 485 42.42 -5.72 -10.05
CA MET A 485 42.74 -4.35 -9.61
C MET A 485 41.51 -3.58 -9.14
N SER A 486 40.32 -3.94 -9.60
CA SER A 486 39.06 -3.32 -9.14
C SER A 486 38.75 -3.57 -7.67
N GLN A 487 39.36 -4.57 -7.06
CA GLN A 487 39.26 -4.83 -5.62
C GLN A 487 40.01 -3.78 -4.77
N ILE A 488 40.89 -3.00 -5.39
CA ILE A 488 41.67 -1.95 -4.74
C ILE A 488 41.03 -0.59 -5.09
N PRO A 489 40.33 0.08 -4.13
CA PRO A 489 39.63 1.33 -4.42
C PRO A 489 40.50 2.42 -5.05
N ALA A 490 41.76 2.50 -4.63
CA ALA A 490 42.73 3.45 -5.14
C ALA A 490 43.13 3.21 -6.62
N MET A 491 42.82 2.04 -7.17
CA MET A 491 43.12 1.70 -8.57
C MET A 491 42.02 2.08 -9.55
N LYS A 492 40.84 2.50 -9.05
CA LYS A 492 39.65 2.71 -9.86
C LYS A 492 39.87 3.68 -11.04
N GLU A 493 40.64 4.73 -10.81
CA GLU A 493 40.92 5.77 -11.82
C GLU A 493 41.90 5.32 -12.90
N PHE A 494 42.67 4.25 -12.67
CA PHE A 494 43.62 3.68 -13.60
C PHE A 494 43.02 2.53 -14.43
N LEU A 495 41.88 1.99 -14.01
CA LEU A 495 41.24 0.83 -14.63
C LEU A 495 40.88 1.04 -16.10
N PRO A 496 40.39 2.22 -16.54
CA PRO A 496 39.99 2.39 -17.95
C PRO A 496 41.12 2.11 -18.93
N GLY A 497 42.34 2.55 -18.64
CA GLY A 497 43.48 2.27 -19.51
C GLY A 497 43.90 0.80 -19.47
N MET A 498 43.86 0.18 -18.31
CA MET A 498 44.18 -1.25 -18.13
C MET A 498 43.15 -2.17 -18.78
N TYR A 499 41.87 -1.78 -18.75
CA TYR A 499 40.77 -2.63 -19.20
C TYR A 499 40.51 -2.50 -20.70
N MET A 500 40.76 -1.29 -21.27
CA MET A 500 40.34 -0.95 -22.63
C MET A 500 41.49 -0.71 -23.59
N HIS A 501 42.73 -1.08 -23.19
CA HIS A 501 43.89 -0.86 -24.06
C HIS A 501 43.92 -1.74 -25.34
N HIS A 502 43.08 -2.75 -25.41
CA HIS A 502 42.90 -3.56 -26.62
C HIS A 502 41.60 -3.25 -27.37
N GLU A 503 40.86 -2.22 -26.96
CA GLU A 503 39.74 -1.74 -27.74
C GLU A 503 40.25 -1.07 -29.05
N MET A 504 39.51 -1.26 -30.11
CA MET A 504 39.83 -0.72 -31.43
C MET A 504 38.75 0.25 -31.89
N VAL A 505 39.15 1.35 -32.53
CA VAL A 505 38.24 2.41 -33.02
C VAL A 505 37.14 1.86 -33.94
N ASN A 506 37.41 0.75 -34.61
CA ASN A 506 36.48 0.06 -35.52
C ASN A 506 35.55 -0.96 -34.83
N GLY A 507 35.57 -1.05 -33.50
CA GLY A 507 34.76 -1.97 -32.72
C GLY A 507 35.17 -3.44 -32.76
N LYS A 508 36.32 -3.77 -33.40
CA LYS A 508 36.85 -5.13 -33.47
C LYS A 508 37.78 -5.46 -32.31
N GLY A 509 37.90 -4.55 -31.35
CA GLY A 509 38.69 -4.71 -30.14
C GLY A 509 38.02 -5.58 -29.09
N TYR A 510 38.68 -5.71 -27.97
CA TYR A 510 38.20 -6.44 -26.81
C TYR A 510 38.59 -5.70 -25.52
N PRO A 511 37.89 -5.92 -24.38
CA PRO A 511 36.91 -6.95 -24.12
C PRO A 511 35.45 -6.54 -24.39
N GLN A 512 35.15 -5.27 -24.69
CA GLN A 512 33.77 -4.75 -24.80
C GLN A 512 33.35 -4.49 -26.24
N GLY A 513 34.31 -4.37 -27.18
CA GLY A 513 34.05 -4.05 -28.57
C GLY A 513 33.59 -2.60 -28.76
N LEU A 514 34.15 -1.67 -27.96
CA LEU A 514 33.81 -0.25 -27.99
C LEU A 514 34.27 0.39 -29.29
N THR A 515 33.52 1.38 -29.77
CA THR A 515 33.82 2.09 -31.02
C THR A 515 34.18 3.56 -30.77
N GLY A 516 35.08 4.11 -31.54
CA GLY A 516 35.34 5.54 -31.63
C GLY A 516 35.48 6.24 -30.29
N ASP A 517 34.51 7.12 -29.98
CA ASP A 517 34.54 7.97 -28.79
C ASP A 517 34.08 7.24 -27.50
N GLU A 518 33.54 6.03 -27.61
CA GLU A 518 33.22 5.20 -26.45
C GLU A 518 34.48 4.71 -25.72
N ILE A 519 35.62 4.64 -26.43
CA ILE A 519 36.89 4.23 -25.83
C ILE A 519 37.50 5.43 -25.10
N PRO A 520 37.73 5.34 -23.78
CA PRO A 520 38.37 6.38 -22.99
C PRO A 520 39.76 6.76 -23.55
N LEU A 521 40.10 8.05 -23.50
CA LEU A 521 41.38 8.56 -24.03
C LEU A 521 42.58 7.81 -23.40
N MET A 522 42.54 7.51 -22.13
CA MET A 522 43.56 6.73 -21.43
C MET A 522 43.76 5.35 -22.09
N GLY A 523 42.68 4.64 -22.42
CA GLY A 523 42.75 3.37 -23.15
C GLY A 523 43.37 3.51 -24.53
N LYS A 524 42.98 4.55 -25.28
CA LYS A 524 43.54 4.85 -26.61
C LYS A 524 45.05 5.14 -26.53
N ILE A 525 45.50 5.92 -25.53
CA ILE A 525 46.90 6.26 -25.34
C ILE A 525 47.73 5.00 -25.02
N VAL A 526 47.26 4.18 -24.06
CA VAL A 526 47.94 2.94 -23.68
C VAL A 526 47.98 1.96 -24.87
N ALA A 527 46.87 1.82 -25.63
CA ALA A 527 46.80 0.97 -26.81
C ALA A 527 47.84 1.34 -27.87
N VAL A 528 47.98 2.66 -28.14
CA VAL A 528 48.98 3.15 -29.12
C VAL A 528 50.40 2.90 -28.62
N ALA A 529 50.65 3.17 -27.32
CA ALA A 529 51.97 2.98 -26.73
C ALA A 529 52.37 1.50 -26.67
N ASP A 530 51.44 0.63 -26.33
CA ASP A 530 51.61 -0.82 -26.26
C ASP A 530 51.90 -1.38 -27.67
N THR A 531 51.09 -1.01 -28.67
CA THR A 531 51.30 -1.41 -30.05
C THR A 531 52.65 -0.92 -30.57
N PHE A 532 53.03 0.30 -30.22
CA PHE A 532 54.33 0.88 -30.65
C PHE A 532 55.51 0.14 -30.03
N ASP A 533 55.45 -0.26 -28.78
CA ASP A 533 56.51 -1.03 -28.14
C ASP A 533 56.61 -2.47 -28.69
N ALA A 534 55.48 -3.03 -29.16
CA ALA A 534 55.41 -4.36 -29.76
C ALA A 534 55.94 -4.45 -31.19
N MET A 535 56.08 -3.32 -31.91
CA MET A 535 56.66 -3.23 -33.25
C MET A 535 58.17 -3.22 -33.21
#